data_d4289b2f3d8b2733bfaacfd50c715e6b
#
_entry.id   d4289b2f3d8b2733bfaacfd50c715e6b
#
_cell.length_a   1.000
_cell.length_b   1.000
_cell.length_c   1.000
_cell.angle_alpha   90.00
_cell.angle_beta   90.00
_cell.angle_gamma   90.00
#
_symmetry.space_group_name_H-M   'P 1'
#
loop_
_entity.id
_entity.type
_entity.pdbx_description
1 polymer ?
#
loop_
_entity_poly.entity_id
_entity_poly.type
_entity_poly.pdbx_seq_one_letter_code
_entity_poly.pdbx_strand_id
1 'polypeptide(L)'
;AHMKKPTLIETTENGKRVSPKLPPGMKNFLIDIDGTICEDIPNEEPERMADAALFPEALEKLNKWYDEGHIITFFTSRTEEHRMVTEEWLNKHGFKYHGMVMGKPRGGNYHWIDDREVRATRYEGHFTDLVERSATVQVFED
;
A
#
# COMPACT_ATOMS: atom_id res chain seq x y z
N ALA A 1 -7.06 7.48 16.44
CA ALA A 1 -7.23 6.05 16.60
C ALA A 1 -5.89 5.35 16.58
N HIS A 2 -5.70 4.39 17.48
CA HIS A 2 -4.48 3.61 17.51
C HIS A 2 -4.51 2.51 16.47
N MET A 3 -3.54 2.54 15.58
CA MET A 3 -3.35 1.52 14.56
C MET A 3 -2.17 0.65 15.01
N LYS A 4 -2.44 -0.63 15.24
CA LYS A 4 -1.41 -1.57 15.66
C LYS A 4 -0.89 -2.35 14.47
N LYS A 5 0.43 -2.36 14.30
CA LYS A 5 1.06 -3.24 13.34
C LYS A 5 1.06 -4.67 13.89
N PRO A 6 0.90 -5.69 13.04
CA PRO A 6 1.09 -7.07 13.47
C PRO A 6 2.49 -7.27 14.08
N THR A 7 2.58 -8.14 15.07
CA THR A 7 3.86 -8.48 15.69
C THR A 7 4.66 -9.35 14.71
N LEU A 8 5.87 -8.91 14.42
CA LEU A 8 6.79 -9.67 13.59
C LEU A 8 7.32 -10.87 14.37
N ILE A 9 7.43 -12.00 13.70
CA ILE A 9 7.96 -13.24 14.29
C ILE A 9 9.47 -13.27 14.09
N GLU A 10 10.21 -13.31 15.21
CA GLU A 10 11.66 -13.52 15.18
C GLU A 10 11.97 -14.93 14.75
N THR A 11 12.95 -15.06 13.87
CA THR A 11 13.37 -16.37 13.35
C THR A 11 14.87 -16.54 13.48
N THR A 12 15.31 -17.82 13.51
CA THR A 12 16.73 -18.17 13.48
C THR A 12 16.97 -19.19 12.38
N GLU A 13 18.10 -19.07 11.70
CA GLU A 13 18.58 -20.02 10.71
C GLU A 13 20.04 -20.37 11.03
N ASN A 14 20.33 -21.67 11.11
CA ASN A 14 21.66 -22.15 11.44
C ASN A 14 22.23 -21.50 12.72
N GLY A 15 21.40 -21.30 13.72
CA GLY A 15 21.79 -20.71 14.98
C GLY A 15 22.02 -19.21 14.95
N LYS A 16 21.79 -18.55 13.84
CA LYS A 16 21.92 -17.10 13.69
C LYS A 16 20.55 -16.44 13.61
N ARG A 17 20.44 -15.27 14.25
CA ARG A 17 19.23 -14.47 14.16
C ARG A 17 19.13 -13.85 12.76
N VAL A 18 17.98 -14.00 12.11
CA VAL A 18 17.68 -13.38 10.82
C VAL A 18 16.57 -12.35 10.99
N SER A 19 16.38 -11.51 9.99
CA SER A 19 15.35 -10.48 10.03
C SER A 19 13.98 -11.11 10.29
N PRO A 20 13.18 -10.51 11.17
CA PRO A 20 11.87 -11.06 11.50
C PRO A 20 10.92 -11.09 10.31
N LYS A 21 9.95 -12.00 10.36
CA LYS A 21 8.96 -12.22 9.31
C LYS A 21 7.57 -11.94 9.85
N LEU A 22 6.64 -11.67 8.94
CA LEU A 22 5.23 -11.59 9.29
C LEU A 22 4.70 -12.95 9.72
N PRO A 23 3.64 -12.97 10.55
CA PRO A 23 2.92 -14.20 10.85
C PRO A 23 2.44 -14.86 9.56
N PRO A 24 2.33 -16.23 9.53
CA PRO A 24 1.85 -16.93 8.36
C PRO A 24 0.51 -16.38 7.85
N GLY A 25 0.39 -16.21 6.54
CA GLY A 25 -0.83 -15.73 5.92
C GLY A 25 -0.99 -14.20 5.88
N MET A 26 -0.16 -13.47 6.61
CA MET A 26 -0.22 -12.01 6.62
C MET A 26 0.63 -11.42 5.50
N LYS A 27 0.19 -10.28 4.96
CA LYS A 27 0.88 -9.60 3.86
C LYS A 27 1.15 -8.15 4.20
N ASN A 28 2.27 -7.64 3.67
CA ASN A 28 2.52 -6.20 3.59
C ASN A 28 1.93 -5.70 2.29
N PHE A 29 0.84 -4.95 2.37
CA PHE A 29 0.30 -4.29 1.19
C PHE A 29 0.94 -2.92 1.04
N LEU A 30 1.56 -2.68 -0.09
CA LEU A 30 2.08 -1.37 -0.50
C LEU A 30 1.13 -0.84 -1.56
N ILE A 31 0.40 0.21 -1.24
CA ILE A 31 -0.75 0.64 -2.04
C ILE A 31 -0.57 2.07 -2.50
N ASP A 32 -0.63 2.26 -3.81
CA ASP A 32 -0.62 3.58 -4.42
C ASP A 32 -1.86 4.39 -4.03
N ILE A 33 -1.76 5.70 -4.10
CA ILE A 33 -2.87 6.61 -3.79
C ILE A 33 -3.53 7.12 -5.06
N ASP A 34 -2.86 8.04 -5.76
CA ASP A 34 -3.42 8.71 -6.93
C ASP A 34 -3.68 7.73 -8.06
N GLY A 35 -4.92 7.68 -8.54
CA GLY A 35 -5.32 6.74 -9.59
C GLY A 35 -5.65 5.34 -9.10
N THR A 36 -5.51 5.05 -7.81
CA THR A 36 -5.75 3.71 -7.25
C THR A 36 -6.83 3.71 -6.17
N ILE A 37 -6.75 4.62 -5.20
CA ILE A 37 -7.78 4.74 -4.16
C ILE A 37 -8.63 6.01 -4.32
N CYS A 38 -8.19 6.91 -5.18
CA CYS A 38 -8.89 8.14 -5.50
C CYS A 38 -8.54 8.54 -6.93
N GLU A 39 -9.19 9.60 -7.42
CA GLU A 39 -8.83 10.16 -8.72
C GLU A 39 -7.35 10.56 -8.76
N ASP A 40 -6.76 10.50 -9.93
CA ASP A 40 -5.35 10.82 -10.13
C ASP A 40 -5.13 12.33 -10.03
N ILE A 41 -4.42 12.75 -8.98
CA ILE A 41 -4.06 14.15 -8.77
C ILE A 41 -2.55 14.31 -8.97
N PRO A 42 -2.11 15.04 -9.99
CA PRO A 42 -0.67 15.26 -10.18
C PRO A 42 -0.09 16.13 -9.05
N ASN A 43 1.17 15.91 -8.71
CA ASN A 43 1.85 16.67 -7.66
C ASN A 43 1.86 18.19 -7.95
N GLU A 44 1.74 18.55 -9.21
CA GLU A 44 1.72 19.93 -9.68
C GLU A 44 0.40 20.65 -9.40
N GLU A 45 -0.62 19.93 -8.92
CA GLU A 45 -1.92 20.50 -8.56
C GLU A 45 -2.31 20.12 -7.13
N PRO A 46 -1.48 20.44 -6.13
CA PRO A 46 -1.71 20.01 -4.75
C PRO A 46 -3.00 20.55 -4.13
N GLU A 47 -3.51 21.67 -4.66
CA GLU A 47 -4.76 22.27 -4.19
C GLU A 47 -5.98 21.37 -4.42
N ARG A 48 -5.88 20.39 -5.29
CA ARG A 48 -6.95 19.42 -5.55
C ARG A 48 -6.94 18.23 -4.60
N MET A 49 -5.85 18.03 -3.86
CA MET A 49 -5.68 16.83 -3.04
C MET A 49 -6.70 16.69 -1.92
N ALA A 50 -7.06 17.81 -1.29
CA ALA A 50 -8.02 17.80 -0.18
C ALA A 50 -9.41 17.31 -0.60
N ASP A 51 -9.78 17.52 -1.85
CA ASP A 51 -11.11 17.21 -2.36
C ASP A 51 -11.10 16.09 -3.41
N ALA A 52 -10.03 15.29 -3.44
CA ALA A 52 -9.93 14.19 -4.39
C ALA A 52 -11.11 13.23 -4.27
N ALA A 53 -11.64 12.81 -5.42
CA ALA A 53 -12.77 11.88 -5.45
C ALA A 53 -12.33 10.49 -5.00
N LEU A 54 -12.98 9.98 -3.97
CA LEU A 54 -12.74 8.65 -3.42
C LEU A 54 -13.25 7.56 -4.36
N PHE A 55 -12.50 6.46 -4.46
CA PHE A 55 -13.01 5.23 -5.05
C PHE A 55 -13.55 4.35 -3.91
N PRO A 56 -14.89 4.25 -3.73
CA PRO A 56 -15.47 3.58 -2.56
C PRO A 56 -15.05 2.13 -2.39
N GLU A 57 -14.86 1.39 -3.47
CA GLU A 57 -14.43 0.00 -3.43
C GLU A 57 -13.04 -0.15 -2.79
N ALA A 58 -12.17 0.83 -2.99
CA ALA A 58 -10.85 0.83 -2.37
C ALA A 58 -10.97 0.92 -0.85
N LEU A 59 -11.79 1.83 -0.35
CA LEU A 59 -11.99 2.00 1.08
C LEU A 59 -12.48 0.71 1.73
N GLU A 60 -13.51 0.09 1.15
CA GLU A 60 -14.09 -1.14 1.66
C GLU A 60 -13.05 -2.27 1.70
N LYS A 61 -12.33 -2.47 0.60
CA LYS A 61 -11.37 -3.57 0.48
C LYS A 61 -10.16 -3.40 1.41
N LEU A 62 -9.59 -2.20 1.46
CA LEU A 62 -8.43 -1.94 2.29
C LEU A 62 -8.76 -2.09 3.77
N ASN A 63 -9.92 -1.60 4.19
CA ASN A 63 -10.33 -1.72 5.59
C ASN A 63 -10.60 -3.18 5.96
N LYS A 64 -11.11 -3.97 5.03
CA LYS A 64 -11.29 -5.40 5.23
C LYS A 64 -9.93 -6.08 5.45
N TRP A 65 -8.94 -5.80 4.60
CA TRP A 65 -7.59 -6.36 4.77
C TRP A 65 -6.97 -5.94 6.09
N TYR A 66 -7.16 -4.69 6.47
CA TYR A 66 -6.68 -4.20 7.77
C TYR A 66 -7.30 -5.01 8.92
N ASP A 67 -8.61 -5.21 8.89
CA ASP A 67 -9.32 -5.95 9.94
C ASP A 67 -8.94 -7.43 9.96
N GLU A 68 -8.53 -7.99 8.84
CA GLU A 68 -8.03 -9.36 8.74
C GLU A 68 -6.59 -9.53 9.27
N GLY A 69 -5.92 -8.45 9.61
CA GLY A 69 -4.58 -8.48 10.20
C GLY A 69 -3.43 -8.18 9.24
N HIS A 70 -3.72 -7.84 8.00
CA HIS A 70 -2.68 -7.44 7.04
C HIS A 70 -2.15 -6.04 7.36
N ILE A 71 -0.91 -5.77 6.96
CA ILE A 71 -0.33 -4.44 7.08
C ILE A 71 -0.71 -3.62 5.85
N ILE A 72 -1.24 -2.44 6.08
CA ILE A 72 -1.61 -1.49 5.02
C ILE A 72 -0.64 -0.32 5.08
N THR A 73 0.18 -0.17 4.05
CA THR A 73 1.11 0.94 3.91
C THR A 73 0.85 1.63 2.57
N PHE A 74 0.52 2.90 2.60
CA PHE A 74 0.40 3.66 1.36
C PHE A 74 1.79 4.00 0.84
N PHE A 75 1.99 3.79 -0.44
CA PHE A 75 3.25 4.04 -1.12
C PHE A 75 2.99 4.97 -2.29
N THR A 76 3.33 6.25 -2.12
CA THR A 76 2.88 7.32 -3.01
C THR A 76 4.03 8.17 -3.53
N SER A 77 3.88 8.65 -4.76
CA SER A 77 4.81 9.62 -5.34
C SER A 77 4.60 11.04 -4.82
N ARG A 78 3.55 11.27 -4.03
CA ARG A 78 3.41 12.54 -3.32
C ARG A 78 4.63 12.76 -2.45
N THR A 79 5.02 14.01 -2.25
CA THR A 79 6.20 14.36 -1.47
C THR A 79 5.83 14.70 -0.03
N GLU A 80 6.83 14.81 0.84
CA GLU A 80 6.61 15.10 2.27
C GLU A 80 5.83 16.39 2.51
N GLU A 81 5.96 17.37 1.64
CA GLU A 81 5.18 18.62 1.76
C GLU A 81 3.67 18.38 1.64
N HIS A 82 3.24 17.25 1.08
CA HIS A 82 1.84 16.89 0.91
C HIS A 82 1.37 15.87 1.95
N ARG A 83 2.20 15.53 2.94
CA ARG A 83 1.85 14.51 3.94
C ARG A 83 0.61 14.90 4.72
N MET A 84 0.55 16.12 5.22
CA MET A 84 -0.56 16.54 6.07
C MET A 84 -1.91 16.47 5.34
N VAL A 85 -1.99 17.03 4.13
CA VAL A 85 -3.24 17.00 3.36
C VAL A 85 -3.64 15.56 3.02
N THR A 86 -2.66 14.69 2.76
CA THR A 86 -2.91 13.30 2.45
C THR A 86 -3.45 12.54 3.67
N GLU A 87 -2.82 12.70 4.83
CA GLU A 87 -3.27 12.07 6.08
C GLU A 87 -4.67 12.56 6.47
N GLU A 88 -4.94 13.84 6.33
CA GLU A 88 -6.26 14.41 6.62
C GLU A 88 -7.33 13.80 5.69
N TRP A 89 -7.01 13.66 4.40
CA TRP A 89 -7.92 13.05 3.44
C TRP A 89 -8.21 11.57 3.78
N LEU A 90 -7.16 10.80 4.10
CA LEU A 90 -7.31 9.40 4.49
C LEU A 90 -8.17 9.25 5.74
N ASN A 91 -7.92 10.08 6.75
CA ASN A 91 -8.65 10.04 8.00
C ASN A 91 -10.10 10.49 7.84
N LYS A 92 -10.33 11.52 7.04
CA LYS A 92 -11.67 12.03 6.73
C LYS A 92 -12.54 10.94 6.09
N HIS A 93 -11.96 10.14 5.21
CA HIS A 93 -12.69 9.06 4.53
C HIS A 93 -12.72 7.75 5.30
N GLY A 94 -12.04 7.66 6.42
CA GLY A 94 -12.11 6.49 7.30
C GLY A 94 -11.18 5.34 6.90
N PHE A 95 -10.11 5.61 6.16
CA PHE A 95 -9.11 4.58 5.85
C PHE A 95 -8.38 4.15 7.11
N LYS A 96 -8.25 2.83 7.29
CA LYS A 96 -7.43 2.22 8.33
C LYS A 96 -6.10 1.81 7.71
N TYR A 97 -4.99 2.27 8.27
CA TYR A 97 -3.67 1.98 7.71
C TYR A 97 -2.60 2.08 8.79
N HIS A 98 -1.43 1.52 8.52
CA HIS A 98 -0.32 1.49 9.47
C HIS A 98 0.74 2.53 9.19
N GLY A 99 0.89 2.91 7.93
CA GLY A 99 1.92 3.88 7.57
C GLY A 99 1.78 4.39 6.17
N MET A 100 2.64 5.35 5.83
CA MET A 100 2.66 5.94 4.52
C MET A 100 4.10 6.29 4.15
N VAL A 101 4.53 5.83 2.98
CA VAL A 101 5.84 6.15 2.42
C VAL A 101 5.64 7.12 1.28
N MET A 102 6.20 8.32 1.43
CA MET A 102 6.16 9.37 0.41
C MET A 102 7.37 9.27 -0.51
N GLY A 103 7.29 9.91 -1.66
CA GLY A 103 8.45 9.99 -2.56
C GLY A 103 8.72 8.76 -3.40
N LYS A 104 7.70 7.93 -3.64
CA LYS A 104 7.85 6.82 -4.57
C LYS A 104 8.34 7.34 -5.92
N PRO A 105 9.31 6.66 -6.58
CA PRO A 105 9.75 7.07 -7.90
C PRO A 105 8.58 7.23 -8.87
N ARG A 106 8.61 8.30 -9.66
CA ARG A 106 7.56 8.61 -10.64
C ARG A 106 7.85 7.91 -11.96
N GLY A 107 6.77 7.65 -12.71
CA GLY A 107 6.89 7.16 -14.09
C GLY A 107 6.41 5.74 -14.33
N GLY A 108 6.22 4.97 -13.28
CA GLY A 108 5.79 3.58 -13.45
C GLY A 108 6.92 2.64 -13.90
N ASN A 109 6.54 1.50 -14.46
CA ASN A 109 7.48 0.47 -14.93
C ASN A 109 8.47 0.03 -13.84
N TYR A 110 7.94 -0.26 -12.65
CA TYR A 110 8.75 -0.63 -11.50
C TYR A 110 9.25 -2.05 -11.62
N HIS A 111 10.55 -2.23 -11.33
CA HIS A 111 11.16 -3.54 -11.24
C HIS A 111 11.68 -3.69 -9.79
N TRP A 112 11.01 -4.50 -9.00
CA TRP A 112 11.36 -4.71 -7.60
C TRP A 112 12.42 -5.80 -7.49
N ILE A 113 13.52 -5.51 -6.81
CA ILE A 113 14.59 -6.48 -6.57
C ILE A 113 14.78 -6.61 -5.07
N ASP A 114 14.61 -7.81 -4.54
CA ASP A 114 14.61 -8.06 -3.11
C ASP A 114 15.03 -9.50 -2.84
N ASP A 115 15.57 -9.77 -1.67
CA ASP A 115 15.84 -11.15 -1.23
C ASP A 115 14.62 -11.79 -0.58
N ARG A 116 13.54 -11.05 -0.41
CA ARG A 116 12.27 -11.52 0.13
C ARG A 116 11.28 -11.78 -0.99
N GLU A 117 10.27 -12.58 -0.68
CA GLU A 117 9.17 -12.84 -1.61
C GLU A 117 8.43 -11.55 -1.93
N VAL A 118 8.25 -11.28 -3.21
CA VAL A 118 7.55 -10.10 -3.71
C VAL A 118 6.39 -10.55 -4.60
N ARG A 119 5.26 -9.89 -4.43
CA ARG A 119 4.11 -10.02 -5.32
C ARG A 119 3.77 -8.65 -5.87
N ALA A 120 3.19 -8.61 -7.05
CA ALA A 120 2.75 -7.36 -7.64
C ALA A 120 1.40 -7.54 -8.33
N THR A 121 0.51 -6.59 -8.12
CA THR A 121 -0.79 -6.58 -8.77
C THR A 121 -1.00 -5.20 -9.39
N ARG A 122 -1.28 -5.16 -10.67
CA ARG A 122 -1.60 -3.91 -11.34
C ARG A 122 -3.08 -3.61 -11.19
N TYR A 123 -3.40 -2.42 -10.65
CA TYR A 123 -4.78 -1.96 -10.54
C TYR A 123 -5.34 -1.64 -11.93
N GLU A 124 -6.49 -2.20 -12.23
CA GLU A 124 -7.15 -2.07 -13.54
C GLU A 124 -8.55 -1.46 -13.43
N GLY A 125 -8.76 -0.57 -12.46
CA GLY A 125 -9.99 0.17 -12.31
C GLY A 125 -11.00 -0.38 -11.31
N HIS A 126 -10.70 -1.52 -10.68
CA HIS A 126 -11.55 -2.10 -9.63
C HIS A 126 -10.73 -2.96 -8.67
N PHE A 127 -11.29 -3.20 -7.48
CA PHE A 127 -10.66 -4.02 -6.45
C PHE A 127 -11.24 -5.43 -6.35
N THR A 128 -12.28 -5.75 -7.11
CA THR A 128 -12.90 -7.07 -7.10
C THR A 128 -11.89 -8.12 -7.55
N ASP A 129 -11.65 -9.12 -6.70
CA ASP A 129 -10.74 -10.24 -6.95
C ASP A 129 -9.30 -9.83 -7.32
N LEU A 130 -8.91 -8.60 -6.97
CA LEU A 130 -7.63 -8.04 -7.41
C LEU A 130 -6.44 -8.90 -6.96
N VAL A 131 -6.37 -9.20 -5.68
CA VAL A 131 -5.24 -9.95 -5.10
C VAL A 131 -5.40 -11.44 -5.36
N GLU A 132 -6.61 -11.93 -5.35
CA GLU A 132 -6.92 -13.33 -5.59
C GLU A 132 -6.54 -13.79 -7.00
N ARG A 133 -6.52 -12.88 -7.97
CA ARG A 133 -6.08 -13.16 -9.34
C ARG A 133 -4.57 -13.15 -9.50
N SER A 134 -3.87 -12.53 -8.58
CA SER A 134 -2.43 -12.28 -8.66
C SER A 134 -1.69 -13.09 -7.59
N ALA A 135 -1.54 -14.38 -7.83
CA ALA A 135 -0.95 -15.29 -6.85
C ALA A 135 0.57 -15.25 -6.79
N THR A 136 1.24 -14.80 -7.85
CA THR A 136 2.69 -14.81 -7.98
C THR A 136 3.20 -13.48 -8.54
N VAL A 137 4.51 -13.26 -8.36
CA VAL A 137 5.19 -12.13 -8.99
C VAL A 137 5.05 -12.23 -10.50
N GLN A 138 4.60 -11.14 -11.11
CA GLN A 138 4.58 -11.04 -12.56
C GLN A 138 5.90 -10.43 -13.02
N VAL A 139 6.54 -11.10 -13.96
CA VAL A 139 7.72 -10.56 -14.62
C VAL A 139 7.25 -9.85 -15.87
N PHE A 140 7.54 -8.55 -15.95
CA PHE A 140 7.22 -7.75 -17.12
C PHE A 140 8.45 -7.73 -18.02
N GLU A 141 8.27 -8.17 -19.26
CA GLU A 141 9.33 -8.08 -20.25
C GLU A 141 9.19 -6.75 -21.01
N ASP A 142 10.30 -6.11 -21.24
CA ASP A 142 10.33 -4.84 -21.97
C ASP A 142 10.04 -5.03 -23.46
#